data_ee84449a178d7dfa79ae7967bbae316b
#
_entry.id   ee84449a178d7dfa79ae7967bbae316b
#
_cell.length_a   1.000
_cell.length_b   1.000
_cell.length_c   1.000
_cell.angle_alpha   90.00
_cell.angle_beta   90.00
_cell.angle_gamma   90.00
#
_symmetry.space_group_name_H-M   'P 1'
#
loop_
_entity.id
_entity.type
_entity.pdbx_description
1 polymer ?
#
loop_
_entity_poly.entity_id
_entity_poly.type
_entity_poly.pdbx_seq_one_letter_code
_entity_poly.pdbx_strand_id
1 'polypeptide(L)'
;MGEQLLQTEKNGARTTVLAPLCLQSDQTASGLEKVLQLVEKGEELSEENLYGLTKDYLGKRLFYLPSEPVKSSDYLEYYLEREAVRTMECLERLSDMVMVDTSAAPLASSRKILQQADLVVVNLNQNLPLLSHFFRNYSSIQEKAFYLIGNYDGKSELTKSAIMKQFHIPGAKIGTIPHDTGFSDAMSRGQLIPFLLKNYMQENSLSHEMFMQAVKETVSLLQEQIRKHG
;
A
#
# COMPACT_ATOMS: atom_id res chain seq x y z
N MET A 1 2.37 -3.99 3.51
CA MET A 1 1.09 -3.55 4.09
C MET A 1 -0.08 -3.75 3.12
N GLY A 2 0.02 -3.37 1.85
CA GLY A 2 -0.96 -3.71 0.81
C GLY A 2 -1.31 -5.20 0.78
N GLU A 3 -0.33 -6.06 0.94
CA GLU A 3 -0.51 -7.52 0.97
C GLU A 3 -1.37 -8.02 2.13
N GLN A 4 -1.41 -7.29 3.27
CA GLN A 4 -2.23 -7.67 4.42
C GLN A 4 -3.72 -7.44 4.20
N LEU A 5 -4.07 -6.37 3.48
CA LEU A 5 -5.46 -6.00 3.23
C LEU A 5 -6.18 -7.02 2.34
N LEU A 6 -5.44 -7.68 1.48
CA LEU A 6 -5.96 -8.55 0.42
C LEU A 6 -6.38 -9.94 0.91
N GLN A 7 -5.89 -10.36 2.08
CA GLN A 7 -6.19 -11.68 2.61
C GLN A 7 -7.57 -11.80 3.24
N THR A 8 -8.21 -10.68 3.53
CA THR A 8 -9.50 -10.67 4.26
C THR A 8 -10.72 -10.75 3.35
N GLU A 9 -10.58 -10.54 2.04
CA GLU A 9 -11.70 -10.65 1.14
C GLU A 9 -11.96 -12.11 0.72
N LYS A 10 -13.00 -12.70 1.31
CA LYS A 10 -13.48 -14.05 1.01
C LYS A 10 -14.05 -14.22 -0.40
N ASN A 11 -14.21 -13.16 -1.16
CA ASN A 11 -14.99 -13.14 -2.41
C ASN A 11 -14.17 -13.19 -3.69
N GLY A 12 -12.88 -13.48 -3.64
CA GLY A 12 -12.11 -13.71 -4.85
C GLY A 12 -11.74 -12.46 -5.65
N ALA A 13 -11.82 -11.27 -5.02
CA ALA A 13 -11.42 -10.02 -5.63
C ALA A 13 -9.98 -10.06 -6.16
N ARG A 14 -9.79 -9.51 -7.37
CA ARG A 14 -8.48 -9.38 -8.00
C ARG A 14 -7.87 -8.05 -7.58
N THR A 15 -6.64 -8.08 -7.08
CA THR A 15 -5.94 -6.87 -6.69
C THR A 15 -4.59 -6.78 -7.38
N THR A 16 -4.31 -5.64 -7.95
CA THR A 16 -3.00 -5.31 -8.51
C THR A 16 -2.26 -4.35 -7.59
N VAL A 17 -1.04 -4.70 -7.24
CA VAL A 17 -0.16 -3.87 -6.39
C VAL A 17 1.00 -3.34 -7.22
N LEU A 18 1.16 -2.04 -7.21
CA LEU A 18 2.29 -1.31 -7.77
C LEU A 18 3.19 -0.85 -6.63
N ALA A 19 4.31 -1.51 -6.43
CA ALA A 19 5.27 -1.10 -5.40
C ALA A 19 6.69 -1.03 -5.98
N PRO A 20 7.29 0.14 -6.08
CA PRO A 20 8.63 0.27 -6.66
C PRO A 20 9.75 -0.38 -5.85
N LEU A 21 9.55 -0.69 -4.56
CA LEU A 21 10.66 -0.93 -3.65
C LEU A 21 10.56 -2.16 -2.72
N CYS A 22 9.46 -2.91 -2.70
CA CYS A 22 9.21 -3.77 -1.53
C CYS A 22 9.50 -5.26 -1.65
N LEU A 23 9.75 -5.82 -2.81
CA LEU A 23 10.01 -7.27 -2.90
C LEU A 23 11.34 -7.54 -3.57
N GLN A 24 12.36 -7.73 -2.75
CA GLN A 24 13.63 -8.31 -3.19
C GLN A 24 13.33 -9.72 -3.71
N SER A 25 13.40 -9.96 -5.00
CA SER A 25 13.76 -11.30 -5.46
C SER A 25 13.92 -11.52 -6.94
N ASP A 26 13.69 -10.65 -7.86
CA ASP A 26 14.13 -10.92 -9.22
C ASP A 26 14.47 -9.63 -9.96
N GLN A 27 15.75 -9.45 -10.18
CA GLN A 27 16.34 -8.34 -10.94
C GLN A 27 15.98 -8.35 -12.43
N THR A 28 15.06 -9.21 -12.86
CA THR A 28 14.75 -9.45 -14.29
C THR A 28 13.34 -9.05 -14.69
N ALA A 29 12.49 -8.60 -13.79
CA ALA A 29 11.09 -8.32 -14.11
C ALA A 29 10.83 -6.82 -14.27
N SER A 30 10.64 -6.37 -15.50
CA SER A 30 10.31 -4.99 -15.91
C SER A 30 8.81 -4.85 -16.21
N GLY A 31 7.96 -5.20 -15.25
CA GLY A 31 6.52 -5.22 -15.46
C GLY A 31 5.93 -3.83 -15.64
N LEU A 32 6.21 -2.91 -14.71
CA LEU A 32 5.66 -1.55 -14.71
C LEU A 32 6.11 -0.76 -15.94
N GLU A 33 7.38 -0.81 -16.29
CA GLU A 33 7.95 -0.11 -17.43
C GLU A 33 7.31 -0.56 -18.75
N LYS A 34 7.05 -1.86 -18.88
CA LYS A 34 6.35 -2.40 -20.05
C LYS A 34 4.90 -1.97 -20.12
N VAL A 35 4.19 -1.97 -18.99
CA VAL A 35 2.82 -1.47 -18.92
C VAL A 35 2.77 0.01 -19.35
N LEU A 36 3.67 0.84 -18.81
CA LEU A 36 3.76 2.26 -19.19
C LEU A 36 4.03 2.45 -20.69
N GLN A 37 4.91 1.62 -21.28
CA GLN A 37 5.20 1.66 -22.72
C GLN A 37 3.99 1.24 -23.58
N LEU A 38 3.23 0.22 -23.18
CA LEU A 38 2.01 -0.19 -23.88
C LEU A 38 0.97 0.93 -23.83
N VAL A 39 0.76 1.51 -22.66
CA VAL A 39 -0.17 2.63 -22.48
C VAL A 39 0.24 3.87 -23.29
N GLU A 40 1.53 4.22 -23.33
CA GLU A 40 2.04 5.34 -24.13
C GLU A 40 1.79 5.13 -25.62
N LYS A 41 1.96 3.91 -26.13
CA LYS A 41 1.67 3.56 -27.53
C LYS A 41 0.18 3.50 -27.86
N GLY A 42 -0.69 3.59 -26.85
CA GLY A 42 -2.13 3.41 -27.00
C GLY A 42 -2.55 1.97 -27.25
N GLU A 43 -1.67 1.00 -26.92
CA GLU A 43 -1.99 -0.40 -27.00
C GLU A 43 -2.94 -0.78 -25.86
N GLU A 44 -3.90 -1.67 -26.15
CA GLU A 44 -4.84 -2.14 -25.15
C GLU A 44 -4.16 -3.11 -24.17
N LEU A 45 -4.29 -2.83 -22.87
CA LEU A 45 -3.82 -3.72 -21.83
C LEU A 45 -4.87 -4.81 -21.59
N SER A 46 -4.63 -6.00 -22.12
CA SER A 46 -5.45 -7.17 -21.89
C SER A 46 -5.10 -7.88 -20.58
N GLU A 47 -6.01 -8.70 -20.05
CA GLU A 47 -5.71 -9.56 -18.89
C GLU A 47 -4.48 -10.44 -19.15
N GLU A 48 -4.37 -11.03 -20.33
CA GLU A 48 -3.26 -11.93 -20.70
C GLU A 48 -1.92 -11.20 -20.67
N ASN A 49 -1.87 -9.98 -21.23
CA ASN A 49 -0.67 -9.14 -21.23
C ASN A 49 -0.29 -8.75 -19.79
N LEU A 50 -1.28 -8.37 -18.97
CA LEU A 50 -1.04 -7.99 -17.56
C LEU A 50 -0.51 -9.18 -16.77
N TYR A 51 -1.10 -10.37 -16.91
CA TYR A 51 -0.63 -11.57 -16.21
C TYR A 51 0.80 -11.95 -16.60
N GLY A 52 1.19 -11.76 -17.86
CA GLY A 52 2.57 -12.00 -18.31
C GLY A 52 3.60 -11.01 -17.73
N LEU A 53 3.15 -9.85 -17.24
CA LEU A 53 4.00 -8.77 -16.69
C LEU A 53 3.97 -8.72 -15.15
N THR A 54 3.09 -9.48 -14.51
CA THR A 54 2.92 -9.48 -13.06
C THR A 54 3.46 -10.76 -12.42
N LYS A 55 3.74 -10.69 -11.14
CA LYS A 55 3.95 -11.87 -10.30
C LYS A 55 2.67 -12.20 -9.56
N ASP A 56 2.22 -13.45 -9.68
CA ASP A 56 1.06 -13.96 -8.96
C ASP A 56 1.47 -14.38 -7.53
N TYR A 57 0.77 -13.79 -6.58
CA TYR A 57 0.78 -14.21 -5.20
C TYR A 57 -0.64 -14.62 -4.80
N LEU A 58 -0.82 -15.63 -4.01
CA LEU A 58 -2.13 -16.07 -3.51
C LEU A 58 -3.10 -16.65 -4.57
N GLY A 59 -2.56 -17.33 -5.59
CA GLY A 59 -3.37 -18.07 -6.54
C GLY A 59 -4.33 -17.19 -7.37
N LYS A 60 -3.78 -16.24 -8.08
CA LYS A 60 -4.50 -15.29 -8.96
C LYS A 60 -5.41 -14.27 -8.23
N ARG A 61 -5.14 -14.02 -6.95
CA ARG A 61 -5.86 -13.00 -6.18
C ARG A 61 -5.04 -11.74 -5.96
N LEU A 62 -3.72 -11.87 -5.91
CA LEU A 62 -2.79 -10.77 -5.71
C LEU A 62 -1.77 -10.76 -6.82
N PHE A 63 -1.81 -9.74 -7.65
CA PHE A 63 -0.85 -9.50 -8.72
C PHE A 63 0.08 -8.36 -8.32
N TYR A 64 1.36 -8.65 -8.32
CA TYR A 64 2.39 -7.64 -8.09
C TYR A 64 3.00 -7.24 -9.43
N LEU A 65 2.96 -5.95 -9.73
CA LEU A 65 3.59 -5.37 -10.91
C LEU A 65 4.96 -4.83 -10.52
N PRO A 66 6.05 -5.59 -10.80
CA PRO A 66 7.39 -5.19 -10.41
C PRO A 66 7.89 -4.03 -11.26
N SER A 67 8.68 -3.14 -10.66
CA SER A 67 9.51 -2.16 -11.36
C SER A 67 10.98 -2.62 -11.36
N GLU A 68 11.71 -2.35 -12.42
CA GLU A 68 13.14 -2.61 -12.46
C GLU A 68 13.87 -1.79 -11.40
N PRO A 69 14.86 -2.35 -10.70
CA PRO A 69 15.77 -1.55 -9.91
C PRO A 69 16.60 -0.66 -10.87
N VAL A 70 16.13 0.47 -11.00
CA VAL A 70 16.44 1.67 -11.75
C VAL A 70 17.70 1.73 -12.60
N LYS A 71 17.48 1.90 -13.89
CA LYS A 71 18.46 2.56 -14.77
C LYS A 71 18.56 4.08 -14.55
N SER A 72 17.47 4.76 -14.26
CA SER A 72 17.44 6.10 -13.65
C SER A 72 16.03 6.39 -13.13
N SER A 73 15.93 6.97 -11.91
CA SER A 73 14.67 7.42 -11.32
C SER A 73 13.93 8.43 -12.22
N ASP A 74 14.70 9.25 -12.94
CA ASP A 74 14.17 10.30 -13.80
C ASP A 74 13.44 9.74 -15.03
N TYR A 75 13.88 8.59 -15.56
CA TYR A 75 13.21 7.92 -16.65
C TYR A 75 11.83 7.41 -16.23
N LEU A 76 11.75 6.70 -15.12
CA LEU A 76 10.49 6.18 -14.60
C LEU A 76 9.53 7.34 -14.24
N GLU A 77 10.04 8.39 -13.57
CA GLU A 77 9.26 9.57 -13.22
C GLU A 77 8.69 10.27 -14.46
N TYR A 78 9.47 10.42 -15.53
CA TYR A 78 9.02 11.00 -16.78
C TYR A 78 7.80 10.27 -17.36
N TYR A 79 7.86 8.92 -17.39
CA TYR A 79 6.73 8.13 -17.89
C TYR A 79 5.54 8.12 -16.93
N LEU A 80 5.78 7.98 -15.65
CA LEU A 80 4.72 8.02 -14.65
C LEU A 80 4.02 9.38 -14.62
N GLU A 81 4.74 10.48 -14.75
CA GLU A 81 4.12 11.80 -14.80
C GLU A 81 3.13 11.92 -15.97
N ARG A 82 3.44 11.34 -17.11
CA ARG A 82 2.61 11.42 -18.32
C ARG A 82 1.47 10.42 -18.34
N GLU A 83 1.76 9.18 -17.98
CA GLU A 83 0.87 8.03 -18.24
C GLU A 83 0.23 7.44 -16.97
N ALA A 84 0.54 7.96 -15.77
CA ALA A 84 0.02 7.39 -14.52
C ALA A 84 -1.51 7.27 -14.52
N VAL A 85 -2.23 8.32 -14.90
CA VAL A 85 -3.70 8.33 -14.89
C VAL A 85 -4.25 7.26 -15.83
N ARG A 86 -3.78 7.23 -17.09
CA ARG A 86 -4.21 6.23 -18.08
C ARG A 86 -3.85 4.81 -17.66
N THR A 87 -2.68 4.65 -17.01
CA THR A 87 -2.26 3.35 -16.48
C THR A 87 -3.19 2.89 -15.36
N MET A 88 -3.56 3.77 -14.42
CA MET A 88 -4.53 3.45 -13.38
C MET A 88 -5.88 3.04 -13.98
N GLU A 89 -6.42 3.84 -14.89
CA GLU A 89 -7.68 3.53 -15.59
C GLU A 89 -7.65 2.17 -16.32
N CYS A 90 -6.51 1.79 -16.90
CA CYS A 90 -6.34 0.48 -17.51
C CYS A 90 -6.33 -0.65 -16.47
N LEU A 91 -5.63 -0.46 -15.35
CA LEU A 91 -5.54 -1.46 -14.30
C LEU A 91 -6.87 -1.64 -13.55
N GLU A 92 -7.63 -0.57 -13.33
CA GLU A 92 -8.95 -0.59 -12.68
C GLU A 92 -9.99 -1.38 -13.50
N ARG A 93 -9.86 -1.40 -14.83
CA ARG A 93 -10.72 -2.25 -15.68
C ARG A 93 -10.42 -3.75 -15.54
N LEU A 94 -9.23 -4.10 -15.08
CA LEU A 94 -8.74 -5.48 -14.99
C LEU A 94 -8.67 -6.01 -13.56
N SER A 95 -8.85 -5.14 -12.57
CA SER A 95 -8.68 -5.46 -11.15
C SER A 95 -9.78 -4.79 -10.32
N ASP A 96 -10.33 -5.52 -9.35
CA ASP A 96 -11.32 -4.96 -8.42
C ASP A 96 -10.70 -3.92 -7.47
N MET A 97 -9.38 -3.99 -7.26
CA MET A 97 -8.62 -3.04 -6.48
C MET A 97 -7.23 -2.84 -7.06
N VAL A 98 -6.81 -1.59 -7.17
CA VAL A 98 -5.45 -1.21 -7.53
C VAL A 98 -4.80 -0.52 -6.34
N MET A 99 -3.67 -1.06 -5.86
CA MET A 99 -2.91 -0.47 -4.77
C MET A 99 -1.58 0.06 -5.29
N VAL A 100 -1.32 1.33 -5.04
CA VAL A 100 -0.09 1.99 -5.49
C VAL A 100 0.72 2.43 -4.28
N ASP A 101 1.95 1.91 -4.16
CA ASP A 101 2.92 2.40 -3.19
C ASP A 101 3.73 3.54 -3.82
N THR A 102 3.56 4.74 -3.31
CA THR A 102 4.23 5.93 -3.82
C THR A 102 5.40 6.33 -2.95
N SER A 103 6.39 6.97 -3.57
CA SER A 103 7.45 7.63 -2.83
C SER A 103 6.91 8.78 -1.98
N ALA A 104 7.51 9.00 -0.80
CA ALA A 104 7.27 10.20 0.02
C ALA A 104 7.86 11.49 -0.62
N ALA A 105 8.62 11.38 -1.70
CA ALA A 105 9.14 12.52 -2.43
C ALA A 105 8.01 13.29 -3.12
N PRO A 106 8.10 14.64 -3.22
CA PRO A 106 7.06 15.47 -3.84
C PRO A 106 7.10 15.41 -5.37
N LEU A 107 7.06 14.19 -5.93
CA LEU A 107 7.11 13.95 -7.36
C LEU A 107 5.79 14.34 -8.03
N ALA A 108 5.85 14.75 -9.30
CA ALA A 108 4.67 15.12 -10.08
C ALA A 108 3.76 13.90 -10.32
N SER A 109 4.34 12.73 -10.59
CA SER A 109 3.64 11.46 -10.73
C SER A 109 2.87 11.10 -9.46
N SER A 110 3.52 11.19 -8.28
CA SER A 110 2.88 10.90 -6.99
C SER A 110 1.68 11.80 -6.73
N ARG A 111 1.78 13.10 -7.08
CA ARG A 111 0.65 14.04 -6.94
C ARG A 111 -0.54 13.63 -7.80
N LYS A 112 -0.31 13.25 -9.07
CA LYS A 112 -1.37 12.79 -9.98
C LYS A 112 -2.03 11.52 -9.47
N ILE A 113 -1.25 10.54 -9.03
CA ILE A 113 -1.76 9.28 -8.44
C ILE A 113 -2.59 9.58 -7.19
N LEU A 114 -2.08 10.41 -6.27
CA LEU A 114 -2.81 10.79 -5.07
C LEU A 114 -4.10 11.57 -5.36
N GLN A 115 -4.17 12.35 -6.43
CA GLN A 115 -5.39 13.04 -6.85
C GLN A 115 -6.46 12.07 -7.34
N GLN A 116 -6.07 11.05 -8.07
CA GLN A 116 -6.99 10.04 -8.64
C GLN A 116 -7.44 8.99 -7.62
N ALA A 117 -6.61 8.68 -6.63
CA ALA A 117 -6.94 7.64 -5.65
C ALA A 117 -8.24 7.92 -4.91
N ASP A 118 -9.10 6.92 -4.74
CA ASP A 118 -10.33 6.99 -3.94
C ASP A 118 -10.01 7.06 -2.44
N LEU A 119 -8.97 6.35 -2.01
CA LEU A 119 -8.50 6.30 -0.64
C LEU A 119 -6.97 6.41 -0.58
N VAL A 120 -6.46 7.25 0.32
CA VAL A 120 -5.02 7.42 0.54
C VAL A 120 -4.63 6.89 1.92
N VAL A 121 -3.83 5.84 1.96
CA VAL A 121 -3.27 5.34 3.23
C VAL A 121 -1.97 6.08 3.53
N VAL A 122 -2.00 6.94 4.54
CA VAL A 122 -0.86 7.75 4.95
C VAL A 122 -0.10 7.05 6.07
N ASN A 123 1.10 6.56 5.78
CA ASN A 123 1.96 5.94 6.80
C ASN A 123 2.73 7.01 7.57
N LEU A 124 2.44 7.12 8.84
CA LEU A 124 3.02 8.08 9.77
C LEU A 124 3.73 7.34 10.92
N ASN A 125 4.53 8.05 11.66
CA ASN A 125 5.14 7.56 12.90
C ASN A 125 4.86 8.50 14.08
N GLN A 126 5.18 8.07 15.29
CA GLN A 126 5.00 8.86 16.52
C GLN A 126 6.09 9.94 16.67
N ASN A 127 6.07 10.90 15.74
CA ASN A 127 6.98 12.05 15.74
C ASN A 127 6.16 13.33 15.59
N LEU A 128 6.03 14.11 16.66
CA LEU A 128 5.17 15.28 16.69
C LEU A 128 5.51 16.34 15.63
N PRO A 129 6.79 16.71 15.40
CA PRO A 129 7.15 17.60 14.31
C PRO A 129 6.71 17.12 12.94
N LEU A 130 6.88 15.82 12.62
CA LEU A 130 6.46 15.23 11.33
C LEU A 130 4.94 15.20 11.19
N LEU A 131 4.23 14.81 12.25
CA LEU A 131 2.76 14.84 12.28
C LEU A 131 2.25 16.27 12.05
N SER A 132 2.80 17.25 12.77
CA SER A 132 2.41 18.66 12.63
C SER A 132 2.70 19.21 11.24
N HIS A 133 3.85 18.82 10.65
CA HIS A 133 4.18 19.17 9.28
C HIS A 133 3.16 18.58 8.28
N PHE A 134 2.84 17.30 8.42
CA PHE A 134 1.88 16.64 7.54
C PHE A 134 0.51 17.31 7.61
N PHE A 135 -0.08 17.43 8.80
CA PHE A 135 -1.43 17.98 8.96
C PHE A 135 -1.55 19.44 8.54
N ARG A 136 -0.45 20.20 8.56
CA ARG A 136 -0.41 21.58 8.09
C ARG A 136 -0.31 21.70 6.57
N ASN A 137 0.47 20.82 5.94
CA ASN A 137 0.87 21.02 4.55
C ASN A 137 0.13 20.11 3.53
N TYR A 138 -0.54 19.07 4.00
CA TYR A 138 -1.21 18.07 3.12
C TYR A 138 -2.73 18.03 3.32
N SER A 139 -3.35 19.22 3.44
CA SER A 139 -4.80 19.34 3.65
C SER A 139 -5.62 18.73 2.50
N SER A 140 -5.12 18.79 1.27
CA SER A 140 -5.84 18.32 0.07
C SER A 140 -6.14 16.83 0.04
N ILE A 141 -5.40 16.00 0.81
CA ILE A 141 -5.62 14.55 0.85
C ILE A 141 -6.33 14.10 2.12
N GLN A 142 -6.53 14.98 3.12
CA GLN A 142 -7.05 14.60 4.44
C GLN A 142 -8.49 14.06 4.38
N GLU A 143 -9.29 14.53 3.44
CA GLU A 143 -10.68 14.07 3.28
C GLU A 143 -10.75 12.58 2.97
N LYS A 144 -9.88 12.10 2.08
CA LYS A 144 -9.78 10.70 1.66
C LYS A 144 -8.63 9.93 2.32
N ALA A 145 -8.06 10.46 3.41
CA ALA A 145 -6.96 9.83 4.11
C ALA A 145 -7.42 8.81 5.14
N PHE A 146 -6.73 7.69 5.18
CA PHE A 146 -6.67 6.77 6.32
C PHE A 146 -5.26 6.83 6.90
N TYR A 147 -5.14 7.12 8.17
CA TYR A 147 -3.85 7.30 8.84
C TYR A 147 -3.39 5.99 9.47
N LEU A 148 -2.17 5.61 9.17
CA LEU A 148 -1.56 4.41 9.70
C LEU A 148 -0.32 4.79 10.51
N ILE A 149 -0.35 4.54 11.81
CA ILE A 149 0.83 4.76 12.65
C ILE A 149 1.66 3.49 12.64
N GLY A 150 2.72 3.50 11.83
CA GLY A 150 3.66 2.38 11.74
C GLY A 150 4.67 2.38 12.88
N ASN A 151 5.23 1.20 13.16
CA ASN A 151 6.18 0.99 14.26
C ASN A 151 5.68 1.56 15.59
N TYR A 152 4.40 1.35 15.87
CA TYR A 152 3.71 1.97 17.00
C TYR A 152 4.21 1.40 18.34
N ASP A 153 4.57 2.32 19.24
CA ASP A 153 4.88 2.03 20.63
C ASP A 153 3.78 2.57 21.56
N GLY A 154 3.04 1.67 22.19
CA GLY A 154 1.97 2.03 23.14
C GLY A 154 2.46 2.71 24.43
N LYS A 155 3.77 2.70 24.70
CA LYS A 155 4.40 3.39 25.85
C LYS A 155 4.77 4.84 25.53
N SER A 156 4.70 5.27 24.27
CA SER A 156 4.94 6.64 23.86
C SER A 156 3.86 7.57 24.42
N GLU A 157 4.22 8.79 24.77
CA GLU A 157 3.25 9.86 25.11
C GLU A 157 2.32 10.19 23.94
N LEU A 158 2.80 10.02 22.70
CA LEU A 158 2.02 10.17 21.48
C LEU A 158 1.21 8.90 21.17
N THR A 159 0.33 8.53 22.09
CA THR A 159 -0.60 7.43 21.87
C THR A 159 -1.56 7.70 20.70
N LYS A 160 -2.18 6.66 20.15
CA LYS A 160 -3.25 6.81 19.14
C LYS A 160 -4.30 7.85 19.58
N SER A 161 -4.75 7.78 20.84
CA SER A 161 -5.75 8.71 21.38
C SER A 161 -5.23 10.14 21.47
N ALA A 162 -3.96 10.34 21.83
CA ALA A 162 -3.34 11.66 21.88
C ALA A 162 -3.25 12.27 20.46
N ILE A 163 -2.82 11.48 19.47
CA ILE A 163 -2.75 11.90 18.07
C ILE A 163 -4.14 12.25 17.54
N MET A 164 -5.13 11.40 17.77
CA MET A 164 -6.52 11.64 17.38
C MET A 164 -7.05 12.96 17.94
N LYS A 165 -6.86 13.20 19.23
CA LYS A 165 -7.31 14.42 19.90
C LYS A 165 -6.60 15.66 19.36
N GLN A 166 -5.28 15.60 19.18
CA GLN A 166 -4.47 16.73 18.75
C GLN A 166 -4.75 17.17 17.31
N PHE A 167 -4.97 16.21 16.41
CA PHE A 167 -5.17 16.48 14.98
C PHE A 167 -6.63 16.29 14.54
N HIS A 168 -7.57 16.13 15.48
CA HIS A 168 -9.00 15.96 15.23
C HIS A 168 -9.34 14.81 14.26
N ILE A 169 -8.62 13.66 14.39
CA ILE A 169 -8.80 12.51 13.52
C ILE A 169 -9.94 11.63 14.06
N PRO A 170 -10.95 11.30 13.24
CA PRO A 170 -11.97 10.32 13.61
C PRO A 170 -11.35 8.94 13.84
N GLY A 171 -11.82 8.22 14.87
CA GLY A 171 -11.30 6.90 15.22
C GLY A 171 -11.41 5.86 14.09
N ALA A 172 -12.41 6.01 13.21
CA ALA A 172 -12.58 5.17 12.03
C ALA A 172 -11.53 5.41 10.91
N LYS A 173 -10.76 6.50 10.99
CA LYS A 173 -9.76 6.87 9.98
C LYS A 173 -8.32 6.67 10.44
N ILE A 174 -8.07 5.97 11.55
CA ILE A 174 -6.72 5.77 12.07
C ILE A 174 -6.51 4.36 12.63
N GLY A 175 -5.47 3.69 12.14
CA GLY A 175 -4.99 2.39 12.60
C GLY A 175 -3.57 2.45 13.13
N THR A 176 -3.14 1.40 13.82
CA THR A 176 -1.78 1.27 14.34
C THR A 176 -1.19 -0.08 13.97
N ILE A 177 0.09 -0.11 13.63
CA ILE A 177 0.87 -1.33 13.44
C ILE A 177 2.03 -1.28 14.43
N PRO A 178 1.98 -2.05 15.52
CA PRO A 178 3.03 -2.10 16.51
C PRO A 178 4.36 -2.60 15.92
N HIS A 179 5.45 -2.28 16.62
CA HIS A 179 6.71 -2.93 16.32
C HIS A 179 6.63 -4.43 16.63
N ASP A 180 7.10 -5.25 15.69
CA ASP A 180 7.23 -6.70 15.89
C ASP A 180 8.52 -7.19 15.21
N THR A 181 9.38 -7.85 15.98
CA THR A 181 10.69 -8.33 15.49
C THR A 181 10.52 -9.45 14.46
N GLY A 182 9.57 -10.36 14.66
CA GLY A 182 9.30 -11.44 13.70
C GLY A 182 8.80 -10.92 12.36
N PHE A 183 7.96 -9.88 12.37
CA PHE A 183 7.54 -9.17 11.17
C PHE A 183 8.73 -8.51 10.46
N SER A 184 9.60 -7.81 11.21
CA SER A 184 10.79 -7.14 10.67
C SER A 184 11.77 -8.15 10.06
N ASP A 185 11.99 -9.27 10.74
CA ASP A 185 12.84 -10.37 10.25
C ASP A 185 12.26 -11.02 8.99
N ALA A 186 10.94 -11.25 8.96
CA ALA A 186 10.26 -11.79 7.79
C ALA A 186 10.37 -10.86 6.58
N MET A 187 10.20 -9.55 6.78
CA MET A 187 10.44 -8.55 5.74
C MET A 187 11.86 -8.61 5.20
N SER A 188 12.86 -8.62 6.09
CA SER A 188 14.27 -8.64 5.71
C SER A 188 14.68 -9.87 4.91
N ARG A 189 13.96 -10.99 5.12
CA ARG A 189 14.21 -12.27 4.44
C ARG A 189 13.33 -12.51 3.22
N GLY A 190 12.45 -11.57 2.84
CA GLY A 190 11.47 -11.76 1.77
C GLY A 190 10.40 -12.81 2.10
N GLN A 191 10.13 -13.06 3.39
CA GLN A 191 9.17 -14.07 3.88
C GLN A 191 7.94 -13.45 4.52
N LEU A 192 7.58 -12.24 4.09
CA LEU A 192 6.45 -11.51 4.64
C LEU A 192 5.11 -12.26 4.46
N ILE A 193 4.84 -12.75 3.26
CA ILE A 193 3.58 -13.48 2.96
C ILE A 193 3.45 -14.75 3.81
N PRO A 194 4.45 -15.65 3.85
CA PRO A 194 4.40 -16.82 4.75
C PRO A 194 4.20 -16.44 6.23
N PHE A 195 4.88 -15.39 6.71
CA PHE A 195 4.72 -14.91 8.08
C PHE A 195 3.29 -14.46 8.36
N LEU A 196 2.72 -13.65 7.50
CA LEU A 196 1.36 -13.14 7.65
C LEU A 196 0.32 -14.26 7.57
N LEU A 197 0.42 -15.15 6.57
CA LEU A 197 -0.50 -16.28 6.44
C LEU A 197 -0.49 -17.15 7.67
N LYS A 198 0.70 -17.49 8.16
CA LYS A 198 0.85 -18.33 9.37
C LYS A 198 0.21 -17.68 10.59
N ASN A 199 0.50 -16.42 10.86
CA ASN A 199 0.09 -15.76 12.10
C ASN A 199 -1.32 -15.17 12.03
N TYR A 200 -1.81 -14.82 10.82
CA TYR A 200 -3.17 -14.29 10.65
C TYR A 200 -4.23 -15.38 10.81
N MET A 201 -3.94 -16.60 10.33
CA MET A 201 -4.86 -17.74 10.34
C MET A 201 -4.79 -18.56 11.65
N GLN A 202 -3.68 -18.46 12.39
CA GLN A 202 -3.51 -19.19 13.66
C GLN A 202 -3.86 -18.27 14.83
N GLU A 203 -4.93 -18.61 15.55
CA GLU A 203 -5.38 -17.85 16.74
C GLU A 203 -4.47 -18.04 17.97
N ASN A 204 -3.46 -18.93 17.92
CA ASN A 204 -2.69 -19.40 19.07
C ASN A 204 -1.21 -19.00 19.08
N SER A 205 -0.78 -18.01 18.29
CA SER A 205 0.62 -17.57 18.35
C SER A 205 0.79 -16.45 19.39
N LEU A 206 1.00 -16.85 20.65
CA LEU A 206 1.23 -15.91 21.77
C LEU A 206 2.35 -14.89 21.51
N SER A 207 3.36 -15.25 20.72
CA SER A 207 4.51 -14.39 20.46
C SER A 207 4.20 -13.14 19.60
N HIS A 208 3.15 -13.19 18.75
CA HIS A 208 2.76 -12.12 17.85
C HIS A 208 1.31 -11.65 18.04
N GLU A 209 0.67 -12.05 19.13
CA GLU A 209 -0.76 -11.84 19.36
C GLU A 209 -1.13 -10.35 19.32
N MET A 210 -0.44 -9.51 20.08
CA MET A 210 -0.70 -8.06 20.11
C MET A 210 -0.50 -7.41 18.76
N PHE A 211 0.53 -7.80 18.01
CA PHE A 211 0.79 -7.33 16.67
C PHE A 211 -0.33 -7.73 15.73
N MET A 212 -0.69 -9.01 15.70
CA MET A 212 -1.73 -9.52 14.80
C MET A 212 -3.12 -8.99 15.14
N GLN A 213 -3.43 -8.76 16.41
CA GLN A 213 -4.67 -8.11 16.81
C GLN A 213 -4.74 -6.67 16.27
N ALA A 214 -3.70 -5.88 16.45
CA ALA A 214 -3.64 -4.51 15.93
C ALA A 214 -3.72 -4.48 14.39
N VAL A 215 -3.09 -5.45 13.71
CA VAL A 215 -3.21 -5.63 12.26
C VAL A 215 -4.66 -5.91 11.87
N LYS A 216 -5.33 -6.88 12.52
CA LYS A 216 -6.73 -7.24 12.24
C LYS A 216 -7.68 -6.05 12.45
N GLU A 217 -7.53 -5.33 13.55
CA GLU A 217 -8.32 -4.13 13.85
C GLU A 217 -8.10 -3.04 12.79
N THR A 218 -6.84 -2.78 12.44
CA THR A 218 -6.49 -1.79 11.40
C THR A 218 -7.06 -2.17 10.04
N VAL A 219 -6.96 -3.44 9.66
CA VAL A 219 -7.52 -3.96 8.41
C VAL A 219 -9.04 -3.80 8.39
N SER A 220 -9.74 -4.11 9.48
CA SER A 220 -11.19 -3.93 9.57
C SER A 220 -11.61 -2.48 9.38
N LEU A 221 -10.92 -1.54 10.03
CA LEU A 221 -11.18 -0.10 9.86
C LEU A 221 -10.94 0.35 8.41
N LEU A 222 -9.86 -0.13 7.79
CA LEU A 222 -9.54 0.23 6.42
C LEU A 222 -10.56 -0.34 5.42
N GLN A 223 -11.02 -1.57 5.61
CA GLN A 223 -12.08 -2.16 4.79
C GLN A 223 -13.39 -1.38 4.88
N GLU A 224 -13.74 -0.84 6.05
CA GLU A 224 -14.88 0.06 6.19
C GLU A 224 -14.73 1.35 5.38
N GLN A 225 -13.50 1.90 5.29
CA GLN A 225 -13.25 3.07 4.46
C GLN A 225 -13.33 2.73 2.96
N ILE A 226 -12.75 1.61 2.53
CA ILE A 226 -12.83 1.14 1.14
C ILE A 226 -14.28 1.02 0.70
N ARG A 227 -15.15 0.39 1.51
CA ARG A 227 -16.59 0.23 1.18
C ARG A 227 -17.37 1.54 1.10
N LYS A 228 -16.88 2.63 1.71
CA LYS A 228 -17.53 3.95 1.66
C LYS A 228 -17.12 4.77 0.44
N HIS A 229 -15.99 4.46 -0.16
CA HIS A 229 -15.41 5.22 -1.25
C HIS A 229 -15.46 4.48 -2.60
N GLY A 230 -15.64 3.16 -2.60
CA GLY A 230 -15.92 2.33 -3.77
C GLY A 230 -17.40 2.01 -3.87
#